data_2a566f356d8ecc2dd71ac9638eb926b4
#
_entry.id   2a566f356d8ecc2dd71ac9638eb926b4
#
_cell.length_a   1.000
_cell.length_b   1.000
_cell.length_c   1.000
_cell.angle_alpha   90.00
_cell.angle_beta   90.00
_cell.angle_gamma   90.00
#
_symmetry.space_group_name_H-M   'P 1'
#
loop_
_entity.id
_entity.type
_entity.pdbx_description
1 polymer ?
#
loop_
_entity_poly.entity_id
_entity_poly.type
_entity_poly.pdbx_seq_one_letter_code
_entity_poly.pdbx_strand_id
1 'polypeptide(L)'
;SGKVQAAVKAILEERFKNLATRKDRAVGNNMYPNMTEELLEVPEVDFAGILKARKTDLEVNVKVRDNAYVEAVLSDLGKRDASELGSLIADAEKALLAGATMGEISAALTGSANGEKVEAIAPHRWTERYEELRMRTENFVDKTGANVKIFLANMGPIPQHKARADFVTSFMQVAAFEVVTNNGFLTVEEAVKAALESGADAAIVCSTDATYPELAPAVTKGIKAVNPEMKVFLAGAPSAELKEICDAAGMDDYISVKSNCYETLLRMQKERGMF
;
A
#
# COMPACT_ATOMS: atom_id res chain seq x y z
N SER A 1 -3.72 -7.98 -28.44
CA SER A 1 -4.99 -7.24 -28.23
C SER A 1 -5.06 -6.53 -26.85
N GLY A 2 -4.08 -6.68 -25.95
CA GLY A 2 -4.05 -6.04 -24.64
C GLY A 2 -5.20 -6.39 -23.66
N LYS A 3 -6.10 -7.29 -24.01
CA LYS A 3 -7.27 -7.68 -23.17
C LYS A 3 -6.86 -8.28 -21.83
N VAL A 4 -5.83 -9.13 -21.81
CA VAL A 4 -5.33 -9.76 -20.58
C VAL A 4 -4.73 -8.69 -19.66
N GLN A 5 -3.92 -7.79 -20.21
CA GLN A 5 -3.30 -6.70 -19.46
C GLN A 5 -4.36 -5.77 -18.85
N ALA A 6 -5.38 -5.41 -19.63
CA ALA A 6 -6.49 -4.58 -19.15
C ALA A 6 -7.28 -5.28 -18.01
N ALA A 7 -7.58 -6.58 -18.15
CA ALA A 7 -8.27 -7.34 -17.13
C ALA A 7 -7.46 -7.44 -15.83
N VAL A 8 -6.16 -7.72 -15.91
CA VAL A 8 -5.26 -7.78 -14.75
C VAL A 8 -5.18 -6.41 -14.07
N LYS A 9 -5.05 -5.31 -14.84
CA LYS A 9 -5.02 -3.95 -14.28
C LYS A 9 -6.31 -3.60 -13.53
N ALA A 10 -7.47 -3.96 -14.07
CA ALA A 10 -8.75 -3.72 -13.39
C ALA A 10 -8.84 -4.47 -12.05
N ILE A 11 -8.42 -5.73 -12.00
CA ILE A 11 -8.38 -6.52 -10.75
C ILE A 11 -7.37 -5.94 -9.76
N LEU A 12 -6.21 -5.49 -10.23
CA LEU A 12 -5.20 -4.86 -9.38
C LEU A 12 -5.76 -3.61 -8.67
N GLU A 13 -6.42 -2.73 -9.41
CA GLU A 13 -7.03 -1.52 -8.86
C GLU A 13 -8.12 -1.85 -7.82
N GLU A 14 -8.94 -2.86 -8.07
CA GLU A 14 -9.95 -3.32 -7.11
C GLU A 14 -9.29 -3.86 -5.83
N ARG A 15 -8.24 -4.65 -5.94
CA ARG A 15 -7.49 -5.18 -4.79
C ARG A 15 -6.87 -4.07 -3.95
N PHE A 16 -6.24 -3.09 -4.59
CA PHE A 16 -5.69 -1.94 -3.87
C PHE A 16 -6.78 -1.12 -3.18
N LYS A 17 -7.94 -0.93 -3.80
CA LYS A 17 -9.09 -0.26 -3.19
C LYS A 17 -9.61 -1.04 -1.96
N ASN A 18 -9.70 -2.36 -2.06
CA ASN A 18 -10.14 -3.20 -0.95
C ASN A 18 -9.16 -3.16 0.23
N LEU A 19 -7.84 -3.15 -0.04
CA LEU A 19 -6.82 -2.96 1.00
C LEU A 19 -6.90 -1.54 1.61
N ALA A 20 -7.01 -0.50 0.78
CA ALA A 20 -7.06 0.89 1.22
C ALA A 20 -8.23 1.17 2.16
N THR A 21 -9.37 0.52 1.93
CA THR A 21 -10.57 0.62 2.79
C THR A 21 -10.61 -0.42 3.90
N ARG A 22 -9.56 -1.25 4.06
CA ARG A 22 -9.47 -2.34 5.05
C ARG A 22 -10.59 -3.39 4.91
N LYS A 23 -11.24 -3.48 3.73
CA LYS A 23 -12.15 -4.56 3.36
C LYS A 23 -11.38 -5.88 3.27
N ASP A 24 -10.22 -5.86 2.58
CA ASP A 24 -9.23 -6.92 2.65
C ASP A 24 -8.24 -6.62 3.78
N ARG A 25 -7.94 -7.62 4.61
CA ARG A 25 -7.13 -7.46 5.81
C ARG A 25 -5.83 -8.25 5.70
N ALA A 26 -4.71 -7.55 5.72
CA ALA A 26 -3.38 -8.11 5.80
C ALA A 26 -2.84 -7.84 7.21
N VAL A 27 -2.85 -8.88 8.06
CA VAL A 27 -2.36 -8.80 9.45
C VAL A 27 -0.88 -8.44 9.46
N GLY A 28 -0.50 -7.52 10.35
CA GLY A 28 0.86 -6.98 10.42
C GLY A 28 1.14 -5.85 9.42
N ASN A 29 0.22 -5.58 8.49
CA ASN A 29 0.41 -4.58 7.46
C ASN A 29 -0.67 -3.48 7.51
N ASN A 30 -1.89 -3.73 6.95
CA ASN A 30 -2.97 -2.76 7.05
C ASN A 30 -3.88 -2.95 8.29
N MET A 31 -3.60 -4.00 9.08
CA MET A 31 -4.28 -4.31 10.36
C MET A 31 -3.26 -4.87 11.35
N TYR A 32 -3.38 -4.46 12.61
CA TYR A 32 -2.57 -4.97 13.72
C TYR A 32 -1.06 -4.91 13.46
N PRO A 33 -0.48 -3.73 13.13
CA PRO A 33 0.95 -3.60 12.89
C PRO A 33 1.73 -3.87 14.16
N ASN A 34 2.91 -4.48 14.03
CA ASN A 34 3.86 -4.56 15.11
C ASN A 34 4.71 -3.28 15.14
N MET A 35 4.55 -2.47 16.20
CA MET A 35 5.27 -1.20 16.33
C MET A 35 6.70 -1.34 16.87
N THR A 36 7.06 -2.53 17.33
CA THR A 36 8.39 -2.86 17.87
C THR A 36 9.14 -3.85 16.98
N GLU A 37 8.69 -4.03 15.75
CA GLU A 37 9.33 -4.92 14.79
C GLU A 37 10.66 -4.33 14.32
N GLU A 38 11.72 -5.11 14.42
CA GLU A 38 13.00 -4.77 13.85
C GLU A 38 13.02 -5.08 12.35
N LEU A 39 13.59 -4.17 11.56
CA LEU A 39 13.73 -4.38 10.12
C LEU A 39 14.66 -5.57 9.86
N LEU A 40 14.17 -6.51 9.05
CA LEU A 40 15.00 -7.62 8.59
C LEU A 40 16.03 -7.12 7.58
N GLU A 41 17.28 -7.41 7.82
CA GLU A 41 18.33 -7.25 6.82
C GLU A 41 18.15 -8.32 5.73
N VAL A 42 17.62 -7.91 4.59
CA VAL A 42 17.46 -8.78 3.42
C VAL A 42 18.60 -8.47 2.44
N PRO A 43 19.42 -9.49 2.05
CA PRO A 43 20.45 -9.25 1.06
C PRO A 43 19.82 -8.80 -0.27
N GLU A 44 20.36 -7.73 -0.84
CA GLU A 44 19.94 -7.27 -2.16
C GLU A 44 20.38 -8.30 -3.22
N VAL A 45 19.43 -8.71 -4.06
CA VAL A 45 19.72 -9.56 -5.22
C VAL A 45 19.97 -8.68 -6.42
N ASP A 46 21.17 -8.75 -6.99
CA ASP A 46 21.51 -8.02 -8.22
C ASP A 46 20.86 -8.69 -9.45
N PHE A 47 19.56 -8.47 -9.63
CA PHE A 47 18.84 -8.96 -10.80
C PHE A 47 19.38 -8.41 -12.13
N ALA A 48 19.93 -7.20 -12.14
CA ALA A 48 20.51 -6.60 -13.33
C ALA A 48 21.80 -7.31 -13.75
N GLY A 49 22.64 -7.66 -12.76
CA GLY A 49 23.85 -8.45 -12.99
C GLY A 49 23.54 -9.87 -13.48
N ILE A 50 22.55 -10.54 -12.86
CA ILE A 50 22.09 -11.86 -13.28
C ILE A 50 21.59 -11.82 -14.73
N LEU A 51 20.75 -10.84 -15.08
CA LEU A 51 20.24 -10.68 -16.44
C LEU A 51 21.36 -10.41 -17.45
N LYS A 52 22.32 -9.55 -17.10
CA LYS A 52 23.49 -9.23 -17.95
C LYS A 52 24.34 -10.48 -18.19
N ALA A 53 24.66 -11.24 -17.15
CA ALA A 53 25.40 -12.48 -17.25
C ALA A 53 24.70 -13.47 -18.19
N ARG A 54 23.39 -13.67 -18.01
CA ARG A 54 22.60 -14.57 -18.85
C ARG A 54 22.54 -14.15 -20.32
N LYS A 55 22.43 -12.85 -20.59
CA LYS A 55 22.52 -12.33 -21.98
C LYS A 55 23.87 -12.64 -22.61
N THR A 56 24.96 -12.43 -21.87
CA THR A 56 26.32 -12.74 -22.36
C THR A 56 26.46 -14.23 -22.67
N ASP A 57 25.96 -15.12 -21.81
CA ASP A 57 25.99 -16.57 -22.05
C ASP A 57 25.26 -16.94 -23.35
N LEU A 58 24.09 -16.34 -23.59
CA LEU A 58 23.32 -16.57 -24.81
C LEU A 58 24.06 -16.05 -26.06
N GLU A 59 24.68 -14.87 -26.00
CA GLU A 59 25.47 -14.31 -27.06
C GLU A 59 26.69 -15.20 -27.43
N VAL A 60 27.34 -15.75 -26.39
CA VAL A 60 28.44 -16.71 -26.61
C VAL A 60 27.94 -17.96 -27.29
N ASN A 61 26.82 -18.54 -26.79
CA ASN A 61 26.23 -19.73 -27.42
C ASN A 61 25.89 -19.52 -28.88
N VAL A 62 25.25 -18.40 -29.23
CA VAL A 62 24.89 -18.07 -30.64
C VAL A 62 26.12 -17.91 -31.54
N LYS A 63 27.26 -17.48 -30.99
CA LYS A 63 28.50 -17.33 -31.76
C LYS A 63 29.21 -18.66 -32.07
N VAL A 64 29.09 -19.64 -31.17
CA VAL A 64 29.87 -20.91 -31.29
C VAL A 64 29.06 -22.09 -31.87
N ARG A 65 27.74 -22.02 -31.88
CA ARG A 65 26.85 -23.06 -32.44
C ARG A 65 26.87 -23.07 -33.97
N ASP A 66 26.44 -24.17 -34.57
CA ASP A 66 26.18 -24.24 -36.02
C ASP A 66 24.85 -23.50 -36.34
N ASN A 67 24.97 -22.24 -36.70
CA ASN A 67 23.80 -21.41 -37.00
C ASN A 67 23.01 -21.88 -38.24
N ALA A 68 23.68 -22.46 -39.25
CA ALA A 68 23.01 -22.98 -40.46
C ALA A 68 22.13 -24.18 -40.13
N TYR A 69 22.62 -25.07 -39.25
CA TYR A 69 21.86 -26.22 -38.78
C TYR A 69 20.69 -25.79 -37.90
N VAL A 70 20.88 -24.85 -36.96
CA VAL A 70 19.82 -24.30 -36.12
C VAL A 70 18.73 -23.67 -36.98
N GLU A 71 19.08 -22.86 -38.00
CA GLU A 71 18.10 -22.22 -38.87
C GLU A 71 17.27 -23.25 -39.65
N ALA A 72 17.90 -24.32 -40.16
CA ALA A 72 17.22 -25.40 -40.85
C ALA A 72 16.20 -26.10 -39.92
N VAL A 73 16.59 -26.46 -38.69
CA VAL A 73 15.70 -27.11 -37.71
C VAL A 73 14.56 -26.20 -37.30
N LEU A 74 14.80 -24.92 -37.06
CA LEU A 74 13.76 -23.93 -36.74
C LEU A 74 12.79 -23.72 -37.93
N SER A 75 13.29 -23.70 -39.16
CA SER A 75 12.43 -23.62 -40.35
C SER A 75 11.50 -24.83 -40.49
N ASP A 76 11.99 -26.03 -40.20
CA ASP A 76 11.17 -27.23 -40.21
C ASP A 76 10.15 -27.23 -39.11
N LEU A 77 10.49 -26.81 -37.87
CA LEU A 77 9.57 -26.62 -36.75
C LEU A 77 8.45 -25.65 -37.10
N GLY A 78 8.75 -24.53 -37.75
CA GLY A 78 7.76 -23.50 -38.13
C GLY A 78 6.77 -23.93 -39.21
N LYS A 79 7.04 -25.05 -39.94
CA LYS A 79 6.12 -25.61 -40.92
C LYS A 79 5.17 -26.64 -40.40
N ARG A 80 5.33 -27.05 -39.11
CA ARG A 80 4.47 -28.07 -38.48
C ARG A 80 3.08 -27.55 -38.20
N ASP A 81 2.11 -28.44 -38.31
CA ASP A 81 0.75 -28.16 -37.88
C ASP A 81 0.62 -28.20 -36.35
N ALA A 82 -0.02 -27.18 -35.79
CA ALA A 82 -0.21 -27.06 -34.35
C ALA A 82 -1.02 -28.20 -33.73
N SER A 83 -1.77 -28.99 -34.54
CA SER A 83 -2.52 -30.15 -34.07
C SER A 83 -1.61 -31.37 -33.81
N GLU A 84 -0.40 -31.40 -34.39
CA GLU A 84 0.56 -32.51 -34.26
C GLU A 84 1.47 -32.33 -33.03
N LEU A 85 0.92 -32.21 -31.83
CA LEU A 85 1.63 -31.88 -30.62
C LEU A 85 2.87 -32.75 -30.33
N GLY A 86 2.81 -34.06 -30.57
CA GLY A 86 3.94 -34.98 -30.39
C GLY A 86 5.14 -34.66 -31.30
N SER A 87 4.88 -34.35 -32.56
CA SER A 87 5.90 -33.96 -33.52
C SER A 87 6.49 -32.58 -33.20
N LEU A 88 5.65 -31.63 -32.75
CA LEU A 88 6.10 -30.31 -32.32
C LEU A 88 7.06 -30.39 -31.13
N ILE A 89 6.78 -31.23 -30.13
CA ILE A 89 7.67 -31.41 -28.97
C ILE A 89 9.02 -31.99 -29.42
N ALA A 90 9.01 -33.04 -30.25
CA ALA A 90 10.24 -33.67 -30.74
C ALA A 90 11.08 -32.71 -31.58
N ASP A 91 10.46 -31.91 -32.46
CA ASP A 91 11.18 -30.94 -33.28
C ASP A 91 11.70 -29.75 -32.44
N ALA A 92 10.96 -29.32 -31.42
CA ALA A 92 11.44 -28.32 -30.46
C ALA A 92 12.62 -28.83 -29.64
N GLU A 93 12.59 -30.08 -29.17
CA GLU A 93 13.73 -30.75 -28.51
C GLU A 93 14.95 -30.80 -29.42
N LYS A 94 14.76 -31.18 -30.67
CA LYS A 94 15.84 -31.19 -31.70
C LYS A 94 16.43 -29.80 -31.87
N ALA A 95 15.62 -28.75 -31.92
CA ALA A 95 16.07 -27.37 -32.00
C ALA A 95 16.89 -26.94 -30.78
N LEU A 96 16.44 -27.31 -29.54
CA LEU A 96 17.18 -27.06 -28.32
C LEU A 96 18.55 -27.76 -28.31
N LEU A 97 18.58 -29.02 -28.70
CA LEU A 97 19.83 -29.80 -28.79
C LEU A 97 20.81 -29.22 -29.86
N ALA A 98 20.28 -28.62 -30.89
CA ALA A 98 21.07 -27.88 -31.89
C ALA A 98 21.62 -26.52 -31.36
N GLY A 99 21.17 -26.08 -30.18
CA GLY A 99 21.55 -24.82 -29.53
C GLY A 99 20.63 -23.63 -29.83
N ALA A 100 19.40 -23.88 -30.29
CA ALA A 100 18.40 -22.82 -30.45
C ALA A 100 17.99 -22.30 -29.07
N THR A 101 17.75 -20.98 -28.99
CA THR A 101 17.19 -20.36 -27.81
C THR A 101 15.66 -20.52 -27.74
N MET A 102 15.08 -20.44 -26.55
CA MET A 102 13.62 -20.45 -26.37
C MET A 102 12.90 -19.35 -27.16
N GLY A 103 13.56 -18.19 -27.32
CA GLY A 103 13.03 -17.09 -28.13
C GLY A 103 12.94 -17.43 -29.62
N GLU A 104 13.97 -18.11 -30.17
CA GLU A 104 13.99 -18.55 -31.58
C GLU A 104 12.95 -19.64 -31.83
N ILE A 105 12.79 -20.60 -30.91
CA ILE A 105 11.77 -21.64 -30.99
C ILE A 105 10.36 -21.01 -30.93
N SER A 106 10.12 -20.11 -29.99
CA SER A 106 8.85 -19.40 -29.90
C SER A 106 8.54 -18.60 -31.17
N ALA A 107 9.52 -17.92 -31.74
CA ALA A 107 9.37 -17.18 -32.98
C ALA A 107 9.06 -18.11 -34.18
N ALA A 108 9.68 -19.30 -34.26
CA ALA A 108 9.41 -20.30 -35.28
C ALA A 108 7.96 -20.82 -35.20
N LEU A 109 7.45 -21.06 -34.00
CA LEU A 109 6.11 -21.59 -33.77
C LEU A 109 4.99 -20.56 -33.97
N THR A 110 5.23 -19.29 -33.60
CA THR A 110 4.19 -18.25 -33.59
C THR A 110 4.28 -17.29 -34.77
N GLY A 111 5.35 -17.39 -35.57
CA GLY A 111 5.73 -16.38 -36.53
C GLY A 111 6.30 -15.12 -35.85
N SER A 112 6.80 -14.20 -36.65
CA SER A 112 7.15 -12.87 -36.10
C SER A 112 5.88 -12.18 -35.65
N ALA A 113 5.73 -12.00 -34.34
CA ALA A 113 4.56 -11.34 -33.77
C ALA A 113 4.52 -9.88 -34.20
N ASN A 114 3.77 -9.59 -35.28
CA ASN A 114 3.35 -8.24 -35.64
C ASN A 114 2.19 -7.77 -34.76
N GLY A 115 2.19 -8.17 -33.48
CA GLY A 115 1.16 -7.79 -32.52
C GLY A 115 1.28 -6.32 -32.12
N GLU A 116 0.15 -5.72 -31.78
CA GLU A 116 0.12 -4.41 -31.12
C GLU A 116 1.00 -4.45 -29.87
N LYS A 117 1.88 -3.44 -29.72
CA LYS A 117 2.62 -3.25 -28.47
C LYS A 117 1.64 -2.81 -27.41
N VAL A 118 1.58 -3.56 -26.32
CA VAL A 118 0.78 -3.22 -25.15
C VAL A 118 1.70 -2.89 -23.98
N GLU A 119 1.24 -2.00 -23.10
CA GLU A 119 1.95 -1.66 -21.87
C GLU A 119 2.12 -2.92 -21.01
N ALA A 120 3.35 -3.19 -20.60
CA ALA A 120 3.63 -4.30 -19.70
C ALA A 120 2.99 -4.06 -18.32
N ILE A 121 2.48 -5.11 -17.70
CA ILE A 121 2.02 -5.05 -16.33
C ILE A 121 3.26 -5.00 -15.42
N ALA A 122 3.40 -3.93 -14.63
CA ALA A 122 4.44 -3.87 -13.62
C ALA A 122 4.17 -4.93 -12.53
N PRO A 123 5.21 -5.60 -12.00
CA PRO A 123 5.05 -6.49 -10.87
C PRO A 123 4.66 -5.68 -9.63
N HIS A 124 3.63 -6.14 -8.91
CA HIS A 124 3.14 -5.51 -7.70
C HIS A 124 3.02 -6.54 -6.58
N ARG A 125 3.45 -6.15 -5.37
CA ARG A 125 3.11 -6.90 -4.15
C ARG A 125 1.75 -6.43 -3.65
N TRP A 126 1.02 -7.35 -3.01
CA TRP A 126 -0.33 -7.07 -2.53
C TRP A 126 -0.40 -5.90 -1.55
N THR A 127 0.58 -5.80 -0.65
CA THR A 127 0.61 -4.85 0.47
C THR A 127 1.57 -3.67 0.26
N GLU A 128 2.23 -3.56 -0.90
CA GLU A 128 3.31 -2.61 -1.16
C GLU A 128 2.97 -1.16 -0.79
N ARG A 129 1.72 -0.71 -1.04
CA ARG A 129 1.29 0.65 -0.73
C ARG A 129 1.35 0.97 0.77
N TYR A 130 1.02 0.00 1.62
CA TYR A 130 1.13 0.17 3.07
C TYR A 130 2.57 0.02 3.57
N GLU A 131 3.36 -0.85 2.95
CA GLU A 131 4.79 -0.98 3.23
C GLU A 131 5.51 0.35 2.92
N GLU A 132 5.23 0.96 1.76
CA GLU A 132 5.76 2.27 1.39
C GLU A 132 5.30 3.38 2.34
N LEU A 133 4.03 3.35 2.77
CA LEU A 133 3.48 4.30 3.71
C LEU A 133 4.24 4.25 5.05
N ARG A 134 4.45 3.05 5.58
CA ARG A 134 5.20 2.81 6.81
C ARG A 134 6.65 3.23 6.67
N MET A 135 7.33 2.74 5.64
CA MET A 135 8.74 3.05 5.35
C MET A 135 8.98 4.55 5.20
N ARG A 136 8.03 5.30 4.62
CA ARG A 136 8.14 6.76 4.49
C ARG A 136 8.16 7.46 5.85
N THR A 137 7.29 7.03 6.79
CA THR A 137 7.31 7.55 8.16
C THR A 137 8.62 7.20 8.87
N GLU A 138 9.03 5.93 8.81
CA GLU A 138 10.27 5.46 9.44
C GLU A 138 11.49 6.21 8.92
N ASN A 139 11.63 6.39 7.60
CA ASN A 139 12.68 7.18 6.99
C ASN A 139 12.64 8.67 7.40
N PHE A 140 11.45 9.22 7.60
CA PHE A 140 11.30 10.60 8.07
C PHE A 140 11.74 10.73 9.53
N VAL A 141 11.37 9.79 10.37
CA VAL A 141 11.80 9.73 11.78
C VAL A 141 13.32 9.59 11.87
N ASP A 142 13.93 8.72 11.09
CA ASP A 142 15.39 8.53 11.07
C ASP A 142 16.13 9.80 10.68
N LYS A 143 15.59 10.57 9.75
CA LYS A 143 16.21 11.83 9.28
C LYS A 143 16.00 13.01 10.21
N THR A 144 14.85 13.09 10.87
CA THR A 144 14.42 14.30 11.60
C THR A 144 14.37 14.12 13.11
N GLY A 145 14.31 12.87 13.60
CA GLY A 145 14.04 12.53 14.99
C GLY A 145 12.60 12.82 15.44
N ALA A 146 11.71 13.21 14.51
CA ALA A 146 10.32 13.57 14.82
C ALA A 146 9.34 12.64 14.12
N ASN A 147 8.34 12.13 14.86
CA ASN A 147 7.24 11.34 14.29
C ASN A 147 5.96 12.19 14.19
N VAL A 148 4.97 11.72 13.43
CA VAL A 148 3.60 12.20 13.52
C VAL A 148 3.00 11.66 14.81
N LYS A 149 2.62 12.57 15.70
CA LYS A 149 2.00 12.25 16.99
C LYS A 149 0.50 12.46 16.93
N ILE A 150 -0.24 11.46 17.34
CA ILE A 150 -1.69 11.47 17.41
C ILE A 150 -2.12 11.36 18.88
N PHE A 151 -2.77 12.39 19.39
CA PHE A 151 -3.33 12.37 20.74
C PHE A 151 -4.76 11.83 20.72
N LEU A 152 -5.07 10.88 21.59
CA LEU A 152 -6.45 10.41 21.76
C LEU A 152 -7.15 11.25 22.83
N ALA A 153 -8.08 12.11 22.43
CA ALA A 153 -8.98 12.80 23.35
C ALA A 153 -10.10 11.81 23.77
N ASN A 154 -9.73 10.87 24.63
CA ASN A 154 -10.62 9.84 25.15
C ASN A 154 -11.57 10.46 26.16
N MET A 155 -12.88 10.58 25.84
CA MET A 155 -13.86 11.22 26.68
C MET A 155 -14.70 10.20 27.46
N GLY A 156 -14.84 10.47 28.77
CA GLY A 156 -15.57 9.61 29.68
C GLY A 156 -14.77 8.38 30.17
N PRO A 157 -15.41 7.49 30.93
CA PRO A 157 -14.79 6.28 31.45
C PRO A 157 -14.42 5.29 30.35
N ILE A 158 -13.45 4.41 30.60
CA ILE A 158 -12.89 3.45 29.64
C ILE A 158 -13.94 2.75 28.75
N PRO A 159 -15.08 2.23 29.27
CA PRO A 159 -16.06 1.57 28.42
C PRO A 159 -16.70 2.46 27.35
N GLN A 160 -16.68 3.78 27.52
CA GLN A 160 -17.27 4.72 26.55
C GLN A 160 -16.33 5.00 25.37
N HIS A 161 -15.03 5.09 25.61
CA HIS A 161 -14.08 5.48 24.56
C HIS A 161 -13.26 4.33 24.00
N LYS A 162 -13.06 3.23 24.75
CA LYS A 162 -12.08 2.18 24.42
C LYS A 162 -12.24 1.62 23.00
N ALA A 163 -13.44 1.27 22.57
CA ALA A 163 -13.66 0.68 21.26
C ALA A 163 -13.25 1.63 20.12
N ARG A 164 -13.49 2.94 20.28
CA ARG A 164 -13.10 3.97 19.33
C ARG A 164 -11.60 4.23 19.39
N ALA A 165 -11.03 4.30 20.58
CA ALA A 165 -9.60 4.46 20.80
C ALA A 165 -8.79 3.31 20.18
N ASP A 166 -9.19 2.05 20.43
CA ASP A 166 -8.52 0.88 19.85
C ASP A 166 -8.59 0.88 18.32
N PHE A 167 -9.75 1.24 17.76
CA PHE A 167 -9.94 1.33 16.33
C PHE A 167 -9.01 2.38 15.68
N VAL A 168 -8.97 3.61 16.19
CA VAL A 168 -8.12 4.66 15.62
C VAL A 168 -6.65 4.43 15.91
N THR A 169 -6.28 3.82 17.03
CA THR A 169 -4.92 3.38 17.32
C THR A 169 -4.44 2.45 16.22
N SER A 170 -5.19 1.37 15.95
CA SER A 170 -4.88 0.44 14.86
C SER A 170 -4.87 1.13 13.48
N PHE A 171 -5.69 2.15 13.28
CA PHE A 171 -5.77 2.90 12.03
C PHE A 171 -4.51 3.75 11.80
N MET A 172 -4.01 4.43 12.82
CA MET A 172 -2.86 5.32 12.72
C MET A 172 -1.53 4.56 12.72
N GLN A 173 -1.43 3.50 13.49
CA GLN A 173 -0.20 2.73 13.64
C GLN A 173 0.22 1.97 12.36
N VAL A 174 -0.68 1.70 11.41
CA VAL A 174 -0.28 1.06 10.13
C VAL A 174 0.64 1.96 9.28
N ALA A 175 0.65 3.27 9.53
CA ALA A 175 1.61 4.21 8.95
C ALA A 175 2.81 4.48 9.87
N ALA A 176 3.02 3.70 10.92
CA ALA A 176 4.03 3.91 11.97
C ALA A 176 3.89 5.25 12.71
N PHE A 177 2.68 5.84 12.79
CA PHE A 177 2.45 7.05 13.59
C PHE A 177 2.44 6.74 15.08
N GLU A 178 2.97 7.65 15.88
CA GLU A 178 2.97 7.56 17.34
C GLU A 178 1.57 7.92 17.87
N VAL A 179 0.98 7.04 18.66
CA VAL A 179 -0.34 7.27 19.27
C VAL A 179 -0.20 7.44 20.77
N VAL A 180 -0.52 8.64 21.26
CA VAL A 180 -0.51 8.98 22.68
C VAL A 180 -1.85 8.61 23.30
N THR A 181 -1.86 7.54 24.08
CA THR A 181 -3.04 7.00 24.76
C THR A 181 -3.14 7.48 26.19
N ASN A 182 -4.36 7.40 26.77
CA ASN A 182 -4.64 7.75 28.16
C ASN A 182 -5.85 6.97 28.68
N ASN A 183 -6.15 7.10 29.96
CA ASN A 183 -7.26 6.41 30.62
C ASN A 183 -8.62 7.13 30.48
N GLY A 184 -8.67 8.24 29.75
CA GLY A 184 -9.86 9.05 29.55
C GLY A 184 -9.93 10.29 30.43
N PHE A 185 -10.67 11.30 29.95
CA PHE A 185 -10.90 12.57 30.63
C PHE A 185 -12.36 12.70 30.97
N LEU A 186 -12.64 13.24 32.15
CA LEU A 186 -14.00 13.45 32.62
C LEU A 186 -14.57 14.81 32.17
N THR A 187 -13.68 15.78 31.88
CA THR A 187 -14.08 17.12 31.43
C THR A 187 -13.42 17.48 30.10
N VAL A 188 -14.05 18.40 29.37
CA VAL A 188 -13.54 18.93 28.12
C VAL A 188 -12.23 19.70 28.36
N GLU A 189 -12.16 20.46 29.45
CA GLU A 189 -11.01 21.30 29.81
C GLU A 189 -9.76 20.45 30.05
N GLU A 190 -9.89 19.32 30.73
CA GLU A 190 -8.78 18.38 30.96
C GLU A 190 -8.29 17.78 29.64
N ALA A 191 -9.20 17.36 28.77
CA ALA A 191 -8.87 16.78 27.47
C ALA A 191 -8.16 17.80 26.56
N VAL A 192 -8.68 19.03 26.50
CA VAL A 192 -8.09 20.11 25.69
C VAL A 192 -6.69 20.46 26.19
N LYS A 193 -6.54 20.63 27.51
CA LYS A 193 -5.25 20.91 28.12
C LYS A 193 -4.21 19.83 27.80
N ALA A 194 -4.58 18.56 28.03
CA ALA A 194 -3.72 17.43 27.77
C ALA A 194 -3.35 17.31 26.27
N ALA A 195 -4.30 17.57 25.37
CA ALA A 195 -4.05 17.57 23.93
C ALA A 195 -3.00 18.63 23.55
N LEU A 196 -3.14 19.84 24.05
CA LEU A 196 -2.21 20.94 23.76
C LEU A 196 -0.81 20.72 24.39
N GLU A 197 -0.74 20.12 25.57
CA GLU A 197 0.52 19.78 26.25
C GLU A 197 1.22 18.55 25.63
N SER A 198 0.52 17.71 24.86
CA SER A 198 1.07 16.50 24.27
C SER A 198 2.10 16.72 23.15
N GLY A 199 2.09 17.91 22.56
CA GLY A 199 2.89 18.21 21.37
C GLY A 199 2.48 17.39 20.13
N ALA A 200 1.24 16.88 20.09
CA ALA A 200 0.73 16.09 18.99
C ALA A 200 0.36 16.95 17.77
N ASP A 201 0.53 16.39 16.58
CA ASP A 201 0.14 17.02 15.31
C ASP A 201 -1.38 17.00 15.12
N ALA A 202 -2.04 15.98 15.70
CA ALA A 202 -3.49 15.82 15.62
C ALA A 202 -4.08 15.26 16.91
N ALA A 203 -5.34 15.62 17.18
CA ALA A 203 -6.16 15.02 18.24
C ALA A 203 -7.34 14.26 17.62
N ILE A 204 -7.68 13.10 18.21
CA ILE A 204 -8.85 12.32 17.80
C ILE A 204 -9.79 12.17 18.96
N VAL A 205 -11.01 12.69 18.82
CA VAL A 205 -12.04 12.61 19.84
C VAL A 205 -12.67 11.21 19.82
N CYS A 206 -12.55 10.50 20.94
CA CYS A 206 -13.04 9.14 21.13
C CYS A 206 -14.07 9.09 22.26
N SER A 207 -15.31 8.72 21.96
CA SER A 207 -16.37 8.48 22.92
C SER A 207 -17.51 7.68 22.27
N THR A 208 -18.71 7.68 22.86
CA THR A 208 -19.91 7.08 22.30
C THR A 208 -20.66 8.04 21.38
N ASP A 209 -21.48 7.50 20.48
CA ASP A 209 -22.30 8.33 19.56
C ASP A 209 -23.29 9.22 20.34
N ALA A 210 -23.75 8.77 21.51
CA ALA A 210 -24.67 9.53 22.35
C ALA A 210 -24.03 10.78 22.98
N THR A 211 -22.73 10.77 23.23
CA THR A 211 -22.01 11.87 23.90
C THR A 211 -21.36 12.83 22.94
N TYR A 212 -21.16 12.43 21.67
CA TYR A 212 -20.53 13.26 20.66
C TYR A 212 -21.19 14.61 20.40
N PRO A 213 -22.53 14.75 20.38
CA PRO A 213 -23.15 16.05 20.16
C PRO A 213 -22.72 17.15 21.12
N GLU A 214 -22.43 16.79 22.36
CA GLU A 214 -21.95 17.72 23.38
C GLU A 214 -20.43 17.84 23.40
N LEU A 215 -19.72 16.69 23.41
CA LEU A 215 -18.28 16.65 23.67
C LEU A 215 -17.43 17.00 22.45
N ALA A 216 -17.78 16.51 21.25
CA ALA A 216 -16.92 16.63 20.09
C ALA A 216 -16.74 18.09 19.63
N PRO A 217 -17.80 18.91 19.48
CA PRO A 217 -17.62 20.31 19.12
C PRO A 217 -16.95 21.12 20.22
N ALA A 218 -17.19 20.79 21.51
CA ALA A 218 -16.58 21.51 22.63
C ALA A 218 -15.06 21.27 22.69
N VAL A 219 -14.60 20.00 22.60
CA VAL A 219 -13.18 19.66 22.53
C VAL A 219 -12.51 20.33 21.31
N THR A 220 -13.16 20.26 20.13
CA THR A 220 -12.65 20.85 18.90
C THR A 220 -12.46 22.36 19.07
N LYS A 221 -13.48 23.10 19.51
CA LYS A 221 -13.39 24.53 19.76
C LYS A 221 -12.29 24.89 20.75
N GLY A 222 -12.18 24.11 21.85
CA GLY A 222 -11.16 24.32 22.86
C GLY A 222 -9.74 24.19 22.31
N ILE A 223 -9.47 23.16 21.51
CA ILE A 223 -8.16 22.97 20.86
C ILE A 223 -7.90 24.08 19.82
N LYS A 224 -8.86 24.32 18.93
CA LYS A 224 -8.70 25.30 17.83
C LYS A 224 -8.56 26.76 18.32
N ALA A 225 -9.12 27.08 19.45
CA ALA A 225 -8.98 28.41 20.07
C ALA A 225 -7.52 28.73 20.51
N VAL A 226 -6.75 27.70 20.84
CA VAL A 226 -5.36 27.85 21.31
C VAL A 226 -4.35 27.47 20.23
N ASN A 227 -4.61 26.38 19.51
CA ASN A 227 -3.77 25.90 18.41
C ASN A 227 -4.61 25.60 17.18
N PRO A 228 -4.83 26.57 16.28
CA PRO A 228 -5.62 26.39 15.05
C PRO A 228 -5.01 25.38 14.07
N GLU A 229 -3.69 25.19 14.12
CA GLU A 229 -2.97 24.30 13.20
C GLU A 229 -3.11 22.82 13.60
N MET A 230 -3.36 22.53 14.88
CA MET A 230 -3.55 21.16 15.35
C MET A 230 -4.81 20.55 14.70
N LYS A 231 -4.64 19.47 14.00
CA LYS A 231 -5.77 18.78 13.36
C LYS A 231 -6.65 18.10 14.40
N VAL A 232 -7.96 18.17 14.21
CA VAL A 232 -8.94 17.52 15.12
C VAL A 232 -9.85 16.60 14.32
N PHE A 233 -9.87 15.33 14.68
CA PHE A 233 -10.69 14.31 14.04
C PHE A 233 -11.71 13.72 15.00
N LEU A 234 -12.81 13.17 14.46
CA LEU A 234 -13.77 12.37 15.23
C LEU A 234 -13.60 10.89 14.92
N ALA A 235 -13.53 10.06 15.94
CA ALA A 235 -13.54 8.59 15.80
C ALA A 235 -14.99 8.09 15.64
N GLY A 236 -15.53 8.18 14.43
CA GLY A 236 -16.89 7.76 14.13
C GLY A 236 -17.41 8.29 12.80
N ALA A 237 -18.64 7.89 12.46
CA ALA A 237 -19.40 8.42 11.33
C ALA A 237 -20.58 9.22 11.91
N PRO A 238 -20.49 10.55 12.03
CA PRO A 238 -21.56 11.38 12.60
C PRO A 238 -22.80 11.41 11.71
N SER A 239 -23.96 11.71 12.30
CA SER A 239 -25.15 12.11 11.55
C SER A 239 -24.87 13.40 10.77
N ALA A 240 -25.70 13.74 9.80
CA ALA A 240 -25.56 14.99 9.05
C ALA A 240 -25.60 16.21 9.97
N GLU A 241 -26.50 16.24 10.93
CA GLU A 241 -26.66 17.31 11.91
C GLU A 241 -25.41 17.47 12.80
N LEU A 242 -24.90 16.36 13.33
CA LEU A 242 -23.69 16.38 14.15
C LEU A 242 -22.49 16.82 13.32
N LYS A 243 -22.43 16.39 12.06
CA LYS A 243 -21.34 16.79 11.16
C LYS A 243 -21.32 18.30 10.96
N GLU A 244 -22.47 18.93 10.70
CA GLU A 244 -22.56 20.39 10.55
C GLU A 244 -22.08 21.13 11.81
N ILE A 245 -22.46 20.65 12.99
CA ILE A 245 -22.04 21.24 14.27
C ILE A 245 -20.53 21.09 14.46
N CYS A 246 -19.96 19.93 14.16
CA CYS A 246 -18.54 19.67 14.28
C CYS A 246 -17.73 20.46 13.26
N ASP A 247 -18.17 20.52 12.01
CA ASP A 247 -17.54 21.34 10.94
C ASP A 247 -17.51 22.82 11.33
N ALA A 248 -18.61 23.35 11.87
CA ALA A 248 -18.69 24.72 12.40
C ALA A 248 -17.80 24.95 13.62
N ALA A 249 -17.43 23.91 14.35
CA ALA A 249 -16.46 23.96 15.44
C ALA A 249 -15.00 23.92 14.96
N GLY A 250 -14.75 23.65 13.68
CA GLY A 250 -13.42 23.54 13.08
C GLY A 250 -12.86 22.12 13.06
N MET A 251 -13.68 21.09 13.10
CA MET A 251 -13.25 19.71 12.96
C MET A 251 -12.74 19.45 11.53
N ASP A 252 -11.59 18.79 11.44
CA ASP A 252 -10.90 18.61 10.13
C ASP A 252 -11.36 17.36 9.38
N ASP A 253 -11.69 16.26 10.05
CA ASP A 253 -12.13 15.02 9.39
C ASP A 253 -12.78 14.00 10.35
N TYR A 254 -13.28 12.90 9.77
CA TYR A 254 -14.04 11.85 10.44
C TYR A 254 -13.46 10.48 10.08
N ILE A 255 -13.08 9.69 11.08
CA ILE A 255 -12.45 8.39 10.90
C ILE A 255 -13.38 7.28 11.34
N SER A 256 -13.83 6.46 10.40
CA SER A 256 -14.76 5.37 10.64
C SER A 256 -14.36 4.12 9.87
N VAL A 257 -15.08 3.03 10.06
CA VAL A 257 -14.91 1.79 9.29
C VAL A 257 -15.14 1.95 7.78
N LYS A 258 -15.76 3.07 7.35
CA LYS A 258 -15.99 3.39 5.93
C LYS A 258 -14.89 4.28 5.36
N SER A 259 -13.98 4.80 6.18
CA SER A 259 -12.90 5.68 5.74
C SER A 259 -11.89 4.92 4.89
N ASN A 260 -11.35 5.61 3.87
CA ASN A 260 -10.19 5.11 3.13
C ASN A 260 -8.93 5.32 3.98
N CYS A 261 -8.50 4.26 4.67
CA CYS A 261 -7.38 4.30 5.60
C CYS A 261 -6.09 4.77 4.90
N TYR A 262 -5.79 4.19 3.74
CA TYR A 262 -4.58 4.53 2.99
C TYR A 262 -4.54 6.02 2.60
N GLU A 263 -5.61 6.54 2.00
CA GLU A 263 -5.65 7.93 1.54
C GLU A 263 -5.61 8.92 2.71
N THR A 264 -6.26 8.60 3.83
CA THR A 264 -6.21 9.45 5.03
C THR A 264 -4.79 9.56 5.56
N LEU A 265 -4.11 8.44 5.71
CA LEU A 265 -2.72 8.41 6.22
C LEU A 265 -1.73 9.04 5.24
N LEU A 266 -1.90 8.80 3.93
CA LEU A 266 -1.09 9.41 2.87
C LEU A 266 -1.21 10.94 2.88
N ARG A 267 -2.44 11.47 3.07
CA ARG A 267 -2.68 12.91 3.20
C ARG A 267 -1.95 13.46 4.42
N MET A 268 -2.04 12.83 5.57
CA MET A 268 -1.35 13.26 6.79
C MET A 268 0.17 13.28 6.61
N GLN A 269 0.75 12.31 5.91
CA GLN A 269 2.17 12.30 5.57
C GLN A 269 2.56 13.48 4.65
N LYS A 270 1.71 13.81 3.67
CA LYS A 270 1.92 14.96 2.79
C LYS A 270 1.88 16.28 3.55
N GLU A 271 0.90 16.46 4.41
CA GLU A 271 0.75 17.64 5.26
C GLU A 271 1.96 17.81 6.21
N ARG A 272 2.56 16.71 6.64
CA ARG A 272 3.78 16.71 7.47
C ARG A 272 5.07 16.89 6.67
N GLY A 273 5.03 16.94 5.35
CA GLY A 273 6.21 17.15 4.50
C GLY A 273 7.11 15.93 4.35
N MET A 274 6.55 14.72 4.36
CA MET A 274 7.29 13.45 4.21
C MET A 274 7.56 13.05 2.75
N PHE A 275 7.42 13.94 1.79
CA PHE A 275 7.61 13.69 0.35
C PHE A 275 8.78 14.47 -0.22
#